data_9060fc983c42552906e8003073337fd2
#
_entry.id   9060fc983c42552906e8003073337fd2
#
_cell.length_a   1.000
_cell.length_b   1.000
_cell.length_c   1.000
_cell.angle_alpha   90.00
_cell.angle_beta   90.00
_cell.angle_gamma   90.00
#
_symmetry.space_group_name_H-M   'P 1'
#
loop_
_entity.id
_entity.type
_entity.pdbx_description
1 polymer ?
#
loop_
_entity_poly.entity_id
_entity_poly.type
_entity_poly.pdbx_seq_one_letter_code
_entity_poly.pdbx_strand_id
1 'polypeptide(L)'
;MGVPELSRAKMITLTLCFFLVFFIASDTLILSTASVSILNDLGGQQHYSLIFSIRGITIAVTCMLCGRLIDRMGRRNMLLFGLLIGLLSNVLGATAPNMLVLVVSRALYGLGYGFINAAVMIMINELFGKKSGYGYLITLIGYGVGNVGVPLLAGWLVENYTWRWGFWLLVASAVVCIALLVSSCPNYTMLQESNSKKLDVKGIIYSVLAISGLVGVLSFGGKSFAWLSLTTLVLVLFTIVMFVLFIRTEKNIDQNIAIFPVSMMRSKVLMGCAIGQFCMSVNSTCLYVYIPYYMQQEMGTTATQAGAATSIISFMTTVFGAILLVAMVKAQRHSVFGLITVVGEAIALVLISIFISPTLSVCLLYTSDAA
;
A
#
# COMPACT_ATOMS: atom_id res chain seq x y z
N MET A 1 -25.23 21.05 -9.04
CA MET A 1 -24.24 20.42 -9.93
C MET A 1 -24.72 19.00 -10.19
N GLY A 2 -25.27 18.71 -11.37
CA GLY A 2 -25.82 17.41 -11.72
C GLY A 2 -24.70 16.38 -11.85
N VAL A 3 -24.92 15.21 -11.27
CA VAL A 3 -24.08 14.04 -11.49
C VAL A 3 -24.14 13.75 -13.01
N PRO A 4 -23.01 13.66 -13.72
CA PRO A 4 -23.04 13.37 -15.14
C PRO A 4 -23.67 12.00 -15.35
N GLU A 5 -24.62 11.88 -16.30
CA GLU A 5 -25.15 10.59 -16.72
C GLU A 5 -24.01 9.69 -17.13
N LEU A 6 -23.68 8.73 -16.24
CA LEU A 6 -22.63 7.76 -16.50
C LEU A 6 -23.20 6.67 -17.43
N SER A 7 -22.56 6.47 -18.57
CA SER A 7 -22.89 5.31 -19.43
C SER A 7 -22.65 4.02 -18.62
N ARG A 8 -23.41 2.96 -18.94
CA ARG A 8 -23.31 1.64 -18.27
C ARG A 8 -21.86 1.15 -18.14
N ALA A 9 -21.02 1.38 -19.14
CA ALA A 9 -19.59 1.01 -19.12
C ALA A 9 -18.80 1.80 -18.05
N LYS A 10 -19.08 3.09 -17.88
CA LYS A 10 -18.42 3.88 -16.83
C LYS A 10 -18.81 3.44 -15.43
N MET A 11 -20.07 3.09 -15.21
CA MET A 11 -20.55 2.54 -13.92
C MET A 11 -19.81 1.26 -13.54
N ILE A 12 -19.68 0.34 -14.49
CA ILE A 12 -19.03 -0.95 -14.25
C ILE A 12 -17.53 -0.75 -13.98
N THR A 13 -16.88 0.17 -14.72
CA THR A 13 -15.45 0.48 -14.46
C THR A 13 -15.27 1.13 -13.09
N LEU A 14 -16.20 1.94 -12.62
CA LEU A 14 -16.16 2.51 -11.26
C LEU A 14 -16.33 1.44 -10.19
N THR A 15 -17.26 0.51 -10.40
CA THR A 15 -17.43 -0.63 -9.51
C THR A 15 -16.15 -1.47 -9.45
N LEU A 16 -15.50 -1.69 -10.60
CA LEU A 16 -14.20 -2.37 -10.66
C LEU A 16 -13.13 -1.61 -9.88
N CYS A 17 -13.02 -0.29 -10.08
CA CYS A 17 -12.06 0.53 -9.33
C CYS A 17 -12.30 0.45 -7.81
N PHE A 18 -13.55 0.47 -7.38
CA PHE A 18 -13.92 0.29 -5.97
C PHE A 18 -13.42 -1.05 -5.42
N PHE A 19 -13.72 -2.16 -6.10
CA PHE A 19 -13.28 -3.47 -5.66
C PHE A 19 -11.77 -3.67 -5.72
N LEU A 20 -11.09 -3.09 -6.71
CA LEU A 20 -9.63 -3.12 -6.80
C LEU A 20 -8.97 -2.41 -5.62
N VAL A 21 -9.49 -1.25 -5.26
CA VAL A 21 -8.98 -0.48 -4.12
C VAL A 21 -9.31 -1.16 -2.79
N PHE A 22 -10.50 -1.73 -2.66
CA PHE A 22 -10.87 -2.58 -1.52
C PHE A 22 -9.90 -3.76 -1.37
N PHE A 23 -9.62 -4.50 -2.44
CA PHE A 23 -8.65 -5.60 -2.45
C PHE A 23 -7.26 -5.16 -1.99
N ILE A 24 -6.79 -4.03 -2.50
CA ILE A 24 -5.50 -3.43 -2.15
C ILE A 24 -5.42 -3.07 -0.66
N ALA A 25 -6.44 -2.40 -0.13
CA ALA A 25 -6.50 -1.97 1.27
C ALA A 25 -6.55 -3.15 2.23
N SER A 26 -7.29 -4.19 1.87
CA SER A 26 -7.58 -5.34 2.73
C SER A 26 -6.34 -6.15 3.12
N ASP A 27 -5.38 -6.29 2.22
CA ASP A 27 -4.22 -7.17 2.42
C ASP A 27 -3.36 -6.79 3.64
N THR A 28 -3.01 -5.52 3.77
CA THR A 28 -2.18 -5.05 4.89
C THR A 28 -2.87 -5.25 6.23
N LEU A 29 -4.18 -5.00 6.27
CA LEU A 29 -4.98 -5.04 7.47
C LEU A 29 -5.24 -6.48 7.93
N ILE A 30 -5.50 -7.39 6.99
CA ILE A 30 -5.60 -8.83 7.29
C ILE A 30 -4.27 -9.32 7.87
N LEU A 31 -3.16 -8.99 7.22
CA LEU A 31 -1.85 -9.43 7.65
C LEU A 31 -1.47 -8.88 9.02
N SER A 32 -1.77 -7.61 9.31
CA SER A 32 -1.45 -6.99 10.60
C SER A 32 -2.30 -7.56 11.74
N THR A 33 -3.60 -7.75 11.51
CA THR A 33 -4.51 -8.33 12.51
C THR A 33 -4.20 -9.80 12.78
N ALA A 34 -3.80 -10.57 11.75
CA ALA A 34 -3.44 -11.96 11.87
C ALA A 34 -1.99 -12.22 12.32
N SER A 35 -1.20 -11.17 12.47
CA SER A 35 0.27 -11.27 12.62
C SER A 35 0.73 -12.14 13.79
N VAL A 36 0.11 -12.00 14.95
CA VAL A 36 0.45 -12.80 16.15
C VAL A 36 0.12 -14.28 15.92
N SER A 37 -1.06 -14.58 15.36
CA SER A 37 -1.45 -15.97 15.04
C SER A 37 -0.54 -16.59 13.97
N ILE A 38 -0.08 -15.82 12.99
CA ILE A 38 0.88 -16.27 11.98
C ILE A 38 2.23 -16.59 12.64
N LEU A 39 2.71 -15.74 13.53
CA LEU A 39 3.99 -15.94 14.23
C LEU A 39 3.95 -17.14 15.16
N ASN A 40 2.82 -17.39 15.81
CA ASN A 40 2.63 -18.53 16.68
C ASN A 40 2.56 -19.86 15.89
N ASP A 41 1.98 -19.84 14.70
CA ASP A 41 1.80 -21.04 13.85
C ASP A 41 3.08 -21.37 13.04
N LEU A 42 3.69 -20.38 12.41
CA LEU A 42 4.85 -20.56 11.53
C LEU A 42 6.20 -20.29 12.20
N GLY A 43 6.20 -19.69 13.38
CA GLY A 43 7.41 -19.24 14.05
C GLY A 43 8.09 -18.06 13.35
N GLY A 44 9.37 -17.81 13.69
CA GLY A 44 10.18 -16.84 12.93
C GLY A 44 9.91 -15.37 13.24
N GLN A 45 9.72 -15.01 14.52
CA GLN A 45 9.55 -13.61 14.97
C GLN A 45 10.57 -12.63 14.36
N GLN A 46 11.80 -13.11 14.15
CA GLN A 46 12.86 -12.33 13.50
C GLN A 46 12.51 -11.87 12.07
N HIS A 47 11.60 -12.56 11.39
CA HIS A 47 11.18 -12.25 10.01
C HIS A 47 9.90 -11.42 9.93
N TYR A 48 9.31 -11.04 11.06
CA TYR A 48 8.06 -10.26 11.09
C TYR A 48 8.14 -8.98 10.24
N SER A 49 9.16 -8.17 10.45
CA SER A 49 9.33 -6.93 9.68
C SER A 49 9.58 -7.18 8.18
N LEU A 50 10.19 -8.34 7.85
CA LEU A 50 10.49 -8.69 6.47
C LEU A 50 9.23 -8.93 5.63
N ILE A 51 8.16 -9.47 6.22
CA ILE A 51 6.87 -9.70 5.53
C ILE A 51 6.33 -8.39 4.94
N PHE A 52 6.42 -7.28 5.68
CA PHE A 52 5.97 -5.97 5.22
C PHE A 52 7.00 -5.28 4.33
N SER A 53 8.29 -5.38 4.67
CA SER A 53 9.38 -4.71 3.94
C SER A 53 9.55 -5.25 2.53
N ILE A 54 9.53 -6.58 2.34
CA ILE A 54 9.69 -7.19 1.01
C ILE A 54 8.57 -6.78 0.05
N ARG A 55 7.35 -6.68 0.57
CA ARG A 55 6.21 -6.16 -0.18
C ARG A 55 6.45 -4.71 -0.63
N GLY A 56 6.96 -3.86 0.26
CA GLY A 56 7.29 -2.47 -0.05
C GLY A 56 8.33 -2.34 -1.17
N ILE A 57 9.40 -3.16 -1.12
CA ILE A 57 10.44 -3.21 -2.16
C ILE A 57 9.82 -3.55 -3.51
N THR A 58 9.03 -4.62 -3.56
CA THR A 58 8.46 -5.10 -4.83
C THR A 58 7.41 -4.15 -5.39
N ILE A 59 6.64 -3.45 -4.56
CA ILE A 59 5.76 -2.36 -4.98
C ILE A 59 6.56 -1.24 -5.64
N ALA A 60 7.64 -0.77 -5.01
CA ALA A 60 8.46 0.32 -5.53
C ALA A 60 9.04 -0.04 -6.90
N VAL A 61 9.59 -1.26 -7.03
CA VAL A 61 10.09 -1.80 -8.30
C VAL A 61 9.02 -1.79 -9.38
N THR A 62 7.84 -2.30 -9.05
CA THR A 62 6.76 -2.45 -10.02
C THR A 62 6.18 -1.10 -10.42
N CYS A 63 6.04 -0.16 -9.49
CA CYS A 63 5.59 1.20 -9.80
C CYS A 63 6.51 1.91 -10.80
N MET A 64 7.83 1.68 -10.73
CA MET A 64 8.79 2.23 -11.70
C MET A 64 8.61 1.63 -13.11
N LEU A 65 8.22 0.36 -13.19
CA LEU A 65 8.01 -0.36 -14.46
C LEU A 65 6.65 -0.06 -15.09
N CYS A 66 5.65 0.25 -14.26
CA CYS A 66 4.24 0.34 -14.66
C CYS A 66 3.97 1.27 -15.82
N GLY A 67 4.50 2.50 -15.79
CA GLY A 67 4.19 3.50 -16.80
C GLY A 67 4.45 3.00 -18.22
N ARG A 68 5.58 2.33 -18.42
CA ARG A 68 6.00 1.83 -19.74
C ARG A 68 5.37 0.52 -20.14
N LEU A 69 5.13 -0.35 -19.16
CA LEU A 69 4.45 -1.61 -19.42
C LEU A 69 2.98 -1.39 -19.77
N ILE A 70 2.32 -0.41 -19.13
CA ILE A 70 0.95 -0.02 -19.47
C ILE A 70 0.85 0.47 -20.91
N ASP A 71 1.82 1.29 -21.38
CA ASP A 71 1.86 1.78 -22.75
C ASP A 71 2.00 0.64 -23.78
N ARG A 72 2.69 -0.45 -23.42
CA ARG A 72 2.91 -1.61 -24.31
C ARG A 72 1.81 -2.65 -24.26
N MET A 73 1.37 -3.02 -23.05
CA MET A 73 0.42 -4.13 -22.84
C MET A 73 -1.04 -3.68 -22.86
N GLY A 74 -1.26 -2.37 -22.71
CA GLY A 74 -2.59 -1.83 -22.48
C GLY A 74 -3.04 -2.03 -21.02
N ARG A 75 -3.98 -1.20 -20.57
CA ARG A 75 -4.41 -1.12 -19.18
C ARG A 75 -5.12 -2.35 -18.69
N ARG A 76 -6.00 -2.91 -19.52
CA ARG A 76 -6.76 -4.12 -19.18
C ARG A 76 -5.85 -5.31 -18.94
N ASN A 77 -4.89 -5.54 -19.86
CA ASN A 77 -3.95 -6.65 -19.73
C ASN A 77 -3.02 -6.45 -18.52
N MET A 78 -2.62 -5.22 -18.24
CA MET A 78 -1.81 -4.91 -17.07
C MET A 78 -2.58 -5.16 -15.77
N LEU A 79 -3.85 -4.75 -15.67
CA LEU A 79 -4.71 -5.05 -14.51
C LEU A 79 -4.91 -6.55 -14.36
N LEU A 80 -5.19 -7.25 -15.45
CA LEU A 80 -5.36 -8.70 -15.43
C LEU A 80 -4.07 -9.40 -14.95
N PHE A 81 -2.92 -9.00 -15.46
CA PHE A 81 -1.62 -9.52 -15.05
C PHE A 81 -1.35 -9.27 -13.56
N GLY A 82 -1.59 -8.05 -13.08
CA GLY A 82 -1.46 -7.70 -11.66
C GLY A 82 -2.40 -8.51 -10.77
N LEU A 83 -3.66 -8.68 -11.17
CA LEU A 83 -4.64 -9.48 -10.43
C LEU A 83 -4.29 -10.97 -10.41
N LEU A 84 -3.78 -11.54 -11.50
CA LEU A 84 -3.35 -12.94 -11.55
C LEU A 84 -2.14 -13.17 -10.64
N ILE A 85 -1.17 -12.27 -10.62
CA ILE A 85 -0.04 -12.34 -9.68
C ILE A 85 -0.54 -12.21 -8.24
N GLY A 86 -1.45 -11.27 -7.95
CA GLY A 86 -2.05 -11.09 -6.64
C GLY A 86 -2.84 -12.31 -6.17
N LEU A 87 -3.60 -12.93 -7.07
CA LEU A 87 -4.34 -14.18 -6.79
C LEU A 87 -3.37 -15.32 -6.45
N LEU A 88 -2.37 -15.55 -7.28
CA LEU A 88 -1.35 -16.58 -7.04
C LEU A 88 -0.63 -16.35 -5.70
N SER A 89 -0.27 -15.10 -5.42
CA SER A 89 0.34 -14.70 -4.17
C SER A 89 -0.54 -15.06 -2.96
N ASN A 90 -1.84 -14.74 -3.02
CA ASN A 90 -2.74 -15.01 -1.91
C ASN A 90 -3.03 -16.50 -1.72
N VAL A 91 -3.08 -17.28 -2.80
CA VAL A 91 -3.15 -18.74 -2.72
C VAL A 91 -1.88 -19.31 -2.04
N LEU A 92 -0.68 -18.84 -2.44
CA LEU A 92 0.57 -19.22 -1.79
C LEU A 92 0.60 -18.80 -0.32
N GLY A 93 0.08 -17.63 0.02
CA GLY A 93 -0.04 -17.16 1.41
C GLY A 93 -0.99 -18.02 2.24
N ALA A 94 -2.16 -18.37 1.70
CA ALA A 94 -3.15 -19.22 2.36
C ALA A 94 -2.63 -20.64 2.64
N THR A 95 -1.80 -21.17 1.74
CA THR A 95 -1.24 -22.53 1.83
C THR A 95 0.18 -22.58 2.38
N ALA A 96 0.71 -21.46 2.89
CA ALA A 96 2.10 -21.37 3.34
C ALA A 96 2.40 -22.35 4.48
N PRO A 97 3.34 -23.29 4.30
CA PRO A 97 3.74 -24.25 5.33
C PRO A 97 4.79 -23.69 6.29
N ASN A 98 5.46 -22.61 5.92
CA ASN A 98 6.52 -21.96 6.70
C ASN A 98 6.61 -20.47 6.37
N MET A 99 7.35 -19.74 7.21
CA MET A 99 7.52 -18.30 7.09
C MET A 99 8.17 -17.86 5.76
N LEU A 100 9.09 -18.67 5.21
CA LEU A 100 9.79 -18.32 3.96
C LEU A 100 8.82 -18.29 2.77
N VAL A 101 7.92 -19.27 2.67
CA VAL A 101 6.89 -19.29 1.61
C VAL A 101 5.94 -18.10 1.77
N LEU A 102 5.61 -17.72 3.01
CA LEU A 102 4.82 -16.53 3.27
C LEU A 102 5.55 -15.26 2.80
N VAL A 103 6.84 -15.10 3.08
CA VAL A 103 7.66 -13.97 2.61
C VAL A 103 7.70 -13.92 1.08
N VAL A 104 7.88 -15.05 0.40
CA VAL A 104 7.83 -15.12 -1.07
C VAL A 104 6.44 -14.71 -1.59
N SER A 105 5.37 -15.16 -0.95
CA SER A 105 4.02 -14.74 -1.33
C SER A 105 3.85 -13.22 -1.20
N ARG A 106 4.41 -12.60 -0.15
CA ARG A 106 4.35 -11.14 0.03
C ARG A 106 5.14 -10.38 -1.03
N ALA A 107 6.27 -10.91 -1.45
CA ALA A 107 7.02 -10.35 -2.58
C ALA A 107 6.20 -10.37 -3.87
N LEU A 108 5.58 -11.49 -4.19
CA LEU A 108 4.68 -11.62 -5.35
C LEU A 108 3.48 -10.67 -5.25
N TYR A 109 2.88 -10.56 -4.05
CA TYR A 109 1.76 -9.64 -3.86
C TYR A 109 2.14 -8.20 -4.17
N GLY A 110 3.31 -7.76 -3.71
CA GLY A 110 3.79 -6.40 -3.97
C GLY A 110 3.99 -6.14 -5.48
N LEU A 111 4.43 -7.13 -6.25
CA LEU A 111 4.51 -7.01 -7.71
C LEU A 111 3.11 -6.80 -8.33
N GLY A 112 2.14 -7.63 -7.96
CA GLY A 112 0.75 -7.49 -8.43
C GLY A 112 0.13 -6.16 -8.04
N TYR A 113 0.31 -5.76 -6.77
CA TYR A 113 -0.18 -4.50 -6.23
C TYR A 113 0.29 -3.29 -7.02
N GLY A 114 1.59 -3.19 -7.32
CA GLY A 114 2.15 -2.05 -8.04
C GLY A 114 1.50 -1.89 -9.43
N PHE A 115 1.28 -2.99 -10.14
CA PHE A 115 0.59 -2.98 -11.44
C PHE A 115 -0.86 -2.52 -11.32
N ILE A 116 -1.60 -3.05 -10.35
CA ILE A 116 -3.01 -2.69 -10.14
C ILE A 116 -3.14 -1.21 -9.76
N ASN A 117 -2.36 -0.74 -8.78
CA ASN A 117 -2.45 0.62 -8.27
C ASN A 117 -2.18 1.67 -9.35
N ALA A 118 -1.12 1.49 -10.14
CA ALA A 118 -0.80 2.42 -11.22
C ALA A 118 -1.88 2.40 -12.32
N ALA A 119 -2.37 1.23 -12.71
CA ALA A 119 -3.38 1.12 -13.74
C ALA A 119 -4.73 1.74 -13.32
N VAL A 120 -5.13 1.57 -12.06
CA VAL A 120 -6.35 2.19 -11.49
C VAL A 120 -6.27 3.71 -11.56
N MET A 121 -5.13 4.30 -11.14
CA MET A 121 -4.95 5.77 -11.18
C MET A 121 -5.04 6.34 -12.60
N ILE A 122 -4.45 5.65 -13.57
CA ILE A 122 -4.53 6.04 -14.99
C ILE A 122 -5.97 5.92 -15.49
N MET A 123 -6.65 4.82 -15.20
CA MET A 123 -8.05 4.62 -15.62
C MET A 123 -8.99 5.69 -15.07
N ILE A 124 -8.85 6.09 -13.81
CA ILE A 124 -9.65 7.14 -13.21
C ILE A 124 -9.44 8.48 -13.94
N ASN A 125 -8.18 8.84 -14.19
CA ASN A 125 -7.87 10.09 -14.88
C ASN A 125 -8.46 10.15 -16.29
N GLU A 126 -8.48 9.03 -17.00
CA GLU A 126 -9.03 8.96 -18.36
C GLU A 126 -10.54 8.92 -18.41
N LEU A 127 -11.19 8.21 -17.49
CA LEU A 127 -12.64 8.15 -17.41
C LEU A 127 -13.26 9.50 -17.07
N PHE A 128 -12.63 10.24 -16.17
CA PHE A 128 -13.18 11.49 -15.65
C PHE A 128 -12.54 12.74 -16.22
N GLY A 129 -11.34 12.67 -16.81
CA GLY A 129 -10.59 13.81 -17.35
C GLY A 129 -10.51 14.95 -16.32
N LYS A 130 -10.99 16.14 -16.69
CA LYS A 130 -11.01 17.32 -15.80
C LYS A 130 -11.84 17.13 -14.52
N LYS A 131 -12.68 16.09 -14.44
CA LYS A 131 -13.52 15.76 -13.27
C LYS A 131 -12.97 14.57 -12.48
N SER A 132 -11.69 14.25 -12.60
CA SER A 132 -11.03 13.11 -11.92
C SER A 132 -11.24 13.09 -10.40
N GLY A 133 -11.52 14.24 -9.78
CA GLY A 133 -11.87 14.33 -8.36
C GLY A 133 -13.03 13.43 -7.94
N TYR A 134 -14.04 13.21 -8.79
CA TYR A 134 -15.13 12.28 -8.51
C TYR A 134 -14.67 10.81 -8.52
N GLY A 135 -13.75 10.46 -9.43
CA GLY A 135 -13.15 9.12 -9.46
C GLY A 135 -12.34 8.84 -8.20
N TYR A 136 -11.58 9.83 -7.73
CA TYR A 136 -10.82 9.72 -6.49
C TYR A 136 -11.71 9.61 -5.24
N LEU A 137 -12.88 10.24 -5.22
CA LEU A 137 -13.85 10.04 -4.14
C LEU A 137 -14.34 8.60 -4.06
N ILE A 138 -14.57 7.94 -5.18
CA ILE A 138 -14.98 6.53 -5.21
C ILE A 138 -13.87 5.62 -4.69
N THR A 139 -12.62 5.89 -5.06
CA THR A 139 -11.49 5.14 -4.50
C THR A 139 -11.32 5.38 -2.99
N LEU A 140 -11.55 6.61 -2.52
CA LEU A 140 -11.53 6.93 -1.10
C LEU A 140 -12.60 6.15 -0.32
N ILE A 141 -13.81 6.03 -0.88
CA ILE A 141 -14.88 5.21 -0.29
C ILE A 141 -14.46 3.74 -0.28
N GLY A 142 -13.88 3.22 -1.36
CA GLY A 142 -13.36 1.85 -1.45
C GLY A 142 -12.31 1.57 -0.38
N TYR A 143 -11.34 2.46 -0.20
CA TYR A 143 -10.36 2.39 0.88
C TYR A 143 -11.02 2.45 2.26
N GLY A 144 -11.99 3.36 2.44
CA GLY A 144 -12.69 3.51 3.72
C GLY A 144 -13.44 2.24 4.12
N VAL A 145 -14.20 1.65 3.20
CA VAL A 145 -14.92 0.40 3.45
C VAL A 145 -13.94 -0.76 3.74
N GLY A 146 -12.85 -0.85 2.97
CA GLY A 146 -11.80 -1.84 3.23
C GLY A 146 -11.14 -1.66 4.58
N ASN A 147 -10.70 -0.45 4.88
CA ASN A 147 -9.97 -0.15 6.11
C ASN A 147 -10.83 -0.30 7.37
N VAL A 148 -12.14 -0.09 7.29
CA VAL A 148 -13.06 -0.24 8.44
C VAL A 148 -13.56 -1.67 8.58
N GLY A 149 -14.01 -2.29 7.49
CA GLY A 149 -14.66 -3.60 7.56
C GLY A 149 -13.69 -4.77 7.69
N VAL A 150 -12.55 -4.68 7.02
CA VAL A 150 -11.63 -5.82 6.90
C VAL A 150 -10.93 -6.18 8.20
N PRO A 151 -10.44 -5.26 9.04
CA PRO A 151 -9.81 -5.65 10.32
C PRO A 151 -10.77 -6.40 11.25
N LEU A 152 -12.04 -5.98 11.30
CA LEU A 152 -13.06 -6.69 12.07
C LEU A 152 -13.28 -8.11 11.54
N LEU A 153 -13.47 -8.26 10.24
CA LEU A 153 -13.63 -9.57 9.60
C LEU A 153 -12.38 -10.44 9.80
N ALA A 154 -11.20 -9.87 9.65
CA ALA A 154 -9.94 -10.59 9.83
C ALA A 154 -9.77 -11.06 11.27
N GLY A 155 -10.05 -10.21 12.26
CA GLY A 155 -10.01 -10.57 13.66
C GLY A 155 -10.95 -11.72 13.98
N TRP A 156 -12.22 -11.62 13.55
CA TRP A 156 -13.21 -12.67 13.74
C TRP A 156 -12.82 -13.99 13.06
N LEU A 157 -12.28 -13.94 11.83
CA LEU A 157 -11.78 -15.13 11.12
C LEU A 157 -10.61 -15.78 11.83
N VAL A 158 -9.70 -15.00 12.38
CA VAL A 158 -8.53 -15.49 13.12
C VAL A 158 -8.96 -16.20 14.41
N GLU A 159 -9.93 -15.66 15.14
CA GLU A 159 -10.40 -16.25 16.39
C GLU A 159 -11.27 -17.51 16.21
N ASN A 160 -12.15 -17.50 15.22
CA ASN A 160 -13.11 -18.59 15.04
C ASN A 160 -12.61 -19.71 14.11
N TYR A 161 -11.60 -19.40 13.29
CA TYR A 161 -11.05 -20.37 12.31
C TYR A 161 -9.51 -20.33 12.35
N THR A 162 -8.88 -19.84 11.29
CA THR A 162 -7.44 -19.72 11.17
C THR A 162 -7.09 -18.43 10.40
N TRP A 163 -5.89 -17.92 10.62
CA TRP A 163 -5.38 -16.77 9.87
C TRP A 163 -5.38 -16.97 8.33
N ARG A 164 -5.33 -18.22 7.88
CA ARG A 164 -5.35 -18.59 6.44
C ARG A 164 -6.64 -18.15 5.74
N TRP A 165 -7.77 -18.09 6.46
CA TRP A 165 -9.03 -17.61 5.90
C TRP A 165 -9.00 -16.16 5.46
N GLY A 166 -8.18 -15.33 6.10
CA GLY A 166 -7.96 -13.96 5.63
C GLY A 166 -7.38 -13.92 4.20
N PHE A 167 -6.45 -14.82 3.88
CA PHE A 167 -5.91 -14.92 2.51
C PHE A 167 -6.93 -15.49 1.53
N TRP A 168 -7.77 -16.45 1.94
CA TRP A 168 -8.86 -16.96 1.08
C TRP A 168 -9.89 -15.86 0.78
N LEU A 169 -10.15 -14.96 1.71
CA LEU A 169 -11.00 -13.79 1.46
C LEU A 169 -10.38 -12.89 0.35
N LEU A 170 -9.07 -12.70 0.36
CA LEU A 170 -8.37 -11.96 -0.69
C LEU A 170 -8.40 -12.71 -2.04
N VAL A 171 -8.30 -14.03 -2.04
CA VAL A 171 -8.48 -14.85 -3.25
C VAL A 171 -9.88 -14.64 -3.83
N ALA A 172 -10.92 -14.71 -3.01
CA ALA A 172 -12.29 -14.49 -3.45
C ALA A 172 -12.50 -13.09 -4.03
N SER A 173 -11.96 -12.05 -3.38
CA SER A 173 -12.05 -10.67 -3.87
C SER A 173 -11.27 -10.46 -5.19
N ALA A 174 -10.11 -11.13 -5.36
CA ALA A 174 -9.36 -11.09 -6.62
C ALA A 174 -10.15 -11.75 -7.77
N VAL A 175 -10.81 -12.88 -7.51
CA VAL A 175 -11.66 -13.55 -8.50
C VAL A 175 -12.83 -12.65 -8.92
N VAL A 176 -13.48 -11.97 -7.97
CA VAL A 176 -14.55 -11.00 -8.27
C VAL A 176 -13.99 -9.84 -9.14
N CYS A 177 -12.83 -9.30 -8.81
CA CYS A 177 -12.17 -8.25 -9.61
C CYS A 177 -11.86 -8.73 -11.04
N ILE A 178 -11.36 -9.96 -11.20
CA ILE A 178 -11.06 -10.54 -12.52
C ILE A 178 -12.37 -10.71 -13.31
N ALA A 179 -13.42 -11.24 -12.70
CA ALA A 179 -14.73 -11.42 -13.35
C ALA A 179 -15.31 -10.08 -13.81
N LEU A 180 -15.26 -9.06 -12.96
CA LEU A 180 -15.67 -7.69 -13.32
C LEU A 180 -14.82 -7.11 -14.45
N LEU A 181 -13.50 -7.30 -14.42
CA LEU A 181 -12.60 -6.81 -15.45
C LEU A 181 -12.86 -7.46 -16.80
N VAL A 182 -13.06 -8.77 -16.81
CA VAL A 182 -13.33 -9.52 -18.05
C VAL A 182 -14.71 -9.16 -18.65
N SER A 183 -15.72 -8.98 -17.81
CA SER A 183 -17.09 -8.66 -18.26
C SER A 183 -17.27 -7.21 -18.69
N SER A 184 -16.43 -6.28 -18.22
CA SER A 184 -16.73 -4.84 -18.24
C SER A 184 -15.79 -3.99 -19.06
N CYS A 185 -14.55 -4.42 -19.24
CA CYS A 185 -13.56 -3.65 -19.98
C CYS A 185 -13.45 -4.16 -21.42
N PRO A 186 -14.06 -3.46 -22.40
CA PRO A 186 -13.69 -3.69 -23.77
C PRO A 186 -12.19 -3.40 -23.92
N ASN A 187 -11.53 -4.12 -24.83
CA ASN A 187 -10.12 -3.91 -25.16
C ASN A 187 -9.93 -2.51 -25.77
N TYR A 188 -9.91 -1.48 -24.92
CA TYR A 188 -9.40 -0.18 -25.33
C TYR A 188 -7.87 -0.30 -25.42
N THR A 189 -7.39 -0.95 -26.43
CA THR A 189 -6.10 -0.64 -26.98
C THR A 189 -6.27 0.73 -27.65
N MET A 190 -6.15 1.80 -26.86
CA MET A 190 -5.64 3.02 -27.43
C MET A 190 -4.21 2.66 -27.83
N LEU A 191 -4.08 2.16 -29.06
CA LEU A 191 -2.85 2.20 -29.81
C LEU A 191 -2.57 3.69 -30.07
N GLN A 192 -2.21 4.42 -29.01
CA GLN A 192 -1.34 5.53 -29.19
C GLN A 192 -0.07 4.88 -29.72
N GLU A 193 0.28 5.19 -30.97
CA GLU A 193 1.55 4.80 -31.56
C GLU A 193 2.66 5.18 -30.57
N SER A 194 2.88 4.30 -29.62
CA SER A 194 4.01 4.38 -28.73
C SER A 194 5.19 4.02 -29.61
N ASN A 195 5.81 5.05 -30.19
CA ASN A 195 7.20 4.96 -30.57
C ASN A 195 7.88 4.16 -29.47
N SER A 196 8.34 2.95 -29.76
CA SER A 196 8.85 1.97 -28.80
C SER A 196 10.07 2.55 -28.08
N LYS A 197 9.80 3.41 -27.10
CA LYS A 197 10.84 4.04 -26.28
C LYS A 197 11.57 2.92 -25.55
N LYS A 198 12.87 2.86 -25.75
CA LYS A 198 13.75 1.86 -25.11
C LYS A 198 13.55 1.91 -23.60
N LEU A 199 13.47 0.76 -22.96
CA LEU A 199 13.38 0.65 -21.50
C LEU A 199 14.75 1.01 -20.91
N ASP A 200 14.79 1.86 -19.88
CA ASP A 200 16.03 2.08 -19.13
C ASP A 200 16.27 0.93 -18.14
N VAL A 201 16.76 -0.18 -18.69
CA VAL A 201 17.02 -1.38 -17.88
C VAL A 201 18.09 -1.11 -16.81
N LYS A 202 19.09 -0.25 -17.11
CA LYS A 202 20.16 0.07 -16.16
C LYS A 202 19.63 0.88 -14.98
N GLY A 203 18.83 1.92 -15.24
CA GLY A 203 18.19 2.69 -14.19
C GLY A 203 17.27 1.83 -13.31
N ILE A 204 16.51 0.90 -13.91
CA ILE A 204 15.68 -0.04 -13.15
C ILE A 204 16.56 -0.90 -12.23
N ILE A 205 17.60 -1.54 -12.73
CA ILE A 205 18.47 -2.41 -11.94
C ILE A 205 19.10 -1.63 -10.79
N TYR A 206 19.65 -0.45 -11.05
CA TYR A 206 20.30 0.35 -10.02
C TYR A 206 19.30 0.84 -8.95
N SER A 207 18.10 1.26 -9.34
CA SER A 207 17.07 1.67 -8.39
C SER A 207 16.58 0.49 -7.52
N VAL A 208 16.37 -0.68 -8.12
CA VAL A 208 15.99 -1.91 -7.40
C VAL A 208 17.06 -2.28 -6.37
N LEU A 209 18.33 -2.30 -6.79
CA LEU A 209 19.44 -2.64 -5.90
C LEU A 209 19.62 -1.59 -4.78
N ALA A 210 19.46 -0.30 -5.09
CA ALA A 210 19.53 0.76 -4.10
C ALA A 210 18.41 0.65 -3.06
N ILE A 211 17.16 0.45 -3.48
CA ILE A 211 16.02 0.30 -2.57
C ILE A 211 16.14 -0.98 -1.75
N SER A 212 16.49 -2.10 -2.39
CA SER A 212 16.67 -3.38 -1.70
C SER A 212 17.81 -3.31 -0.68
N GLY A 213 18.92 -2.65 -1.03
CA GLY A 213 20.03 -2.42 -0.12
C GLY A 213 19.63 -1.58 1.09
N LEU A 214 18.92 -0.45 0.87
CA LEU A 214 18.43 0.40 1.94
C LEU A 214 17.50 -0.35 2.89
N VAL A 215 16.49 -1.05 2.35
CA VAL A 215 15.56 -1.82 3.16
C VAL A 215 16.27 -2.99 3.85
N GLY A 216 17.25 -3.63 3.20
CA GLY A 216 18.07 -4.68 3.80
C GLY A 216 18.85 -4.17 5.02
N VAL A 217 19.52 -3.03 4.90
CA VAL A 217 20.23 -2.39 6.03
C VAL A 217 19.27 -2.10 7.20
N LEU A 218 18.12 -1.47 6.90
CA LEU A 218 17.16 -1.08 7.94
C LEU A 218 16.43 -2.27 8.57
N SER A 219 16.15 -3.34 7.81
CA SER A 219 15.41 -4.50 8.32
C SER A 219 16.28 -5.48 9.13
N PHE A 220 17.54 -5.62 8.77
CA PHE A 220 18.45 -6.60 9.37
C PHE A 220 19.49 -5.95 10.29
N GLY A 221 19.74 -4.65 10.17
CA GLY A 221 20.64 -3.92 11.07
C GLY A 221 20.18 -3.97 12.52
N GLY A 222 21.11 -4.22 13.44
CA GLY A 222 20.82 -4.38 14.85
C GLY A 222 20.19 -5.72 15.26
N LYS A 223 19.71 -6.52 14.29
CA LYS A 223 19.13 -7.85 14.54
C LYS A 223 20.05 -8.98 14.08
N SER A 224 20.30 -9.06 12.78
CA SER A 224 21.14 -10.11 12.17
C SER A 224 22.63 -9.73 12.16
N PHE A 225 22.94 -8.45 12.14
CA PHE A 225 24.30 -7.92 12.23
C PHE A 225 24.32 -6.59 12.98
N ALA A 226 25.39 -6.35 13.75
CA ALA A 226 25.52 -5.13 14.53
C ALA A 226 25.60 -3.89 13.62
N TRP A 227 25.07 -2.75 14.06
CA TRP A 227 25.08 -1.50 13.30
C TRP A 227 26.49 -1.04 12.90
N LEU A 228 27.50 -1.29 13.74
CA LEU A 228 28.91 -0.96 13.51
C LEU A 228 29.73 -2.13 12.96
N SER A 229 29.09 -3.15 12.36
CA SER A 229 29.80 -4.27 11.76
C SER A 229 30.30 -3.94 10.35
N LEU A 230 31.34 -4.66 9.91
CA LEU A 230 31.84 -4.56 8.54
C LEU A 230 30.73 -4.87 7.51
N THR A 231 29.85 -5.82 7.82
CA THR A 231 28.71 -6.18 6.97
C THR A 231 27.79 -5.00 6.76
N THR A 232 27.42 -4.28 7.82
CA THR A 232 26.59 -3.06 7.72
C THR A 232 27.29 -1.99 6.89
N LEU A 233 28.58 -1.75 7.11
CA LEU A 233 29.35 -0.76 6.37
C LEU A 233 29.37 -1.09 4.87
N VAL A 234 29.61 -2.35 4.51
CA VAL A 234 29.63 -2.81 3.11
C VAL A 234 28.24 -2.65 2.46
N LEU A 235 27.17 -3.02 3.16
CA LEU A 235 25.80 -2.86 2.64
C LEU A 235 25.40 -1.41 2.47
N VAL A 236 25.75 -0.53 3.41
CA VAL A 236 25.50 0.91 3.30
C VAL A 236 26.29 1.51 2.12
N LEU A 237 27.57 1.16 2.00
CA LEU A 237 28.40 1.63 0.89
C LEU A 237 27.86 1.13 -0.45
N PHE A 238 27.48 -0.15 -0.54
CA PHE A 238 26.82 -0.72 -1.72
C PHE A 238 25.55 0.06 -2.08
N THR A 239 24.69 0.34 -1.10
CA THR A 239 23.44 1.09 -1.28
C THR A 239 23.72 2.49 -1.83
N ILE A 240 24.70 3.20 -1.26
CA ILE A 240 25.12 4.53 -1.70
C ILE A 240 25.65 4.48 -3.14
N VAL A 241 26.49 3.50 -3.46
CA VAL A 241 27.04 3.34 -4.81
C VAL A 241 25.92 3.09 -5.82
N MET A 242 24.98 2.20 -5.52
CA MET A 242 23.84 1.93 -6.41
C MET A 242 22.95 3.16 -6.60
N PHE A 243 22.72 3.93 -5.55
CA PHE A 243 21.97 5.19 -5.63
C PHE A 243 22.68 6.25 -6.48
N VAL A 244 23.98 6.38 -6.34
CA VAL A 244 24.80 7.30 -7.15
C VAL A 244 24.80 6.86 -8.63
N LEU A 245 24.92 5.57 -8.90
CA LEU A 245 24.84 5.03 -10.25
C LEU A 245 23.46 5.26 -10.87
N PHE A 246 22.38 5.08 -10.11
CA PHE A 246 21.02 5.41 -10.53
C PHE A 246 20.91 6.88 -10.94
N ILE A 247 21.30 7.81 -10.07
CA ILE A 247 21.24 9.25 -10.37
C ILE A 247 22.10 9.62 -11.59
N ARG A 248 23.29 9.03 -11.73
CA ARG A 248 24.15 9.26 -12.91
C ARG A 248 23.50 8.76 -14.20
N THR A 249 22.88 7.58 -14.15
CA THR A 249 22.18 7.00 -15.31
C THR A 249 21.00 7.89 -15.71
N GLU A 250 20.17 8.30 -14.75
CA GLU A 250 19.02 9.19 -14.99
C GLU A 250 19.41 10.58 -15.53
N LYS A 251 20.58 11.11 -15.15
CA LYS A 251 21.10 12.38 -15.67
C LYS A 251 21.58 12.29 -17.10
N ASN A 252 22.11 11.14 -17.50
CA ASN A 252 22.75 10.95 -18.79
C ASN A 252 21.84 10.37 -19.87
N ILE A 253 20.65 9.90 -19.48
CA ILE A 253 19.66 9.35 -20.39
C ILE A 253 18.72 10.44 -20.91
N ASP A 254 18.16 10.25 -22.09
CA ASP A 254 17.15 11.14 -22.64
C ASP A 254 15.95 11.22 -21.67
N GLN A 255 15.52 12.45 -21.32
CA GLN A 255 14.42 12.69 -20.37
C GLN A 255 13.11 11.97 -20.76
N ASN A 256 12.93 11.70 -22.04
CA ASN A 256 11.82 10.90 -22.54
C ASN A 256 11.95 9.40 -22.23
N ILE A 257 13.13 8.93 -21.86
CA ILE A 257 13.46 7.54 -21.55
C ILE A 257 13.69 7.36 -20.05
N ALA A 258 14.01 8.40 -19.33
CA ALA A 258 14.26 8.40 -17.90
C ALA A 258 13.08 7.84 -17.10
N ILE A 259 13.33 6.99 -16.12
CA ILE A 259 12.30 6.45 -15.20
C ILE A 259 11.82 7.56 -14.28
N PHE A 260 12.77 8.32 -13.76
CA PHE A 260 12.51 9.44 -12.87
C PHE A 260 13.27 10.68 -13.36
N PRO A 261 12.63 11.54 -14.18
CA PRO A 261 13.30 12.72 -14.72
C PRO A 261 13.87 13.60 -13.61
N VAL A 262 15.19 13.79 -13.58
CA VAL A 262 15.88 14.59 -12.54
C VAL A 262 15.36 16.03 -12.49
N SER A 263 14.81 16.53 -13.58
CA SER A 263 14.11 17.82 -13.62
C SER A 263 12.94 17.92 -12.65
N MET A 264 12.23 16.81 -12.38
CA MET A 264 11.16 16.76 -11.40
C MET A 264 11.65 16.97 -9.96
N MET A 265 12.86 16.53 -9.62
CA MET A 265 13.44 16.75 -8.29
C MET A 265 13.72 18.23 -7.98
N ARG A 266 13.80 19.07 -9.01
CA ARG A 266 13.98 20.53 -8.83
C ARG A 266 12.68 21.24 -8.48
N SER A 267 11.53 20.60 -8.66
CA SER A 267 10.25 21.16 -8.29
C SER A 267 10.05 21.11 -6.77
N LYS A 268 9.99 22.28 -6.13
CA LYS A 268 9.74 22.39 -4.68
C LYS A 268 8.39 21.76 -4.28
N VAL A 269 7.39 21.83 -5.15
CA VAL A 269 6.07 21.24 -4.91
C VAL A 269 6.15 19.73 -4.90
N LEU A 270 6.79 19.11 -5.90
CA LEU A 270 6.93 17.66 -5.96
C LEU A 270 7.77 17.12 -4.80
N MET A 271 8.85 17.81 -4.44
CA MET A 271 9.67 17.44 -3.29
C MET A 271 8.88 17.55 -1.98
N GLY A 272 8.11 18.61 -1.80
CA GLY A 272 7.22 18.75 -0.64
C GLY A 272 6.18 17.64 -0.56
N CYS A 273 5.54 17.28 -1.67
CA CYS A 273 4.61 16.15 -1.73
C CYS A 273 5.30 14.81 -1.40
N ALA A 274 6.51 14.58 -1.91
CA ALA A 274 7.27 13.35 -1.65
C ALA A 274 7.64 13.21 -0.16
N ILE A 275 8.11 14.29 0.47
CA ILE A 275 8.43 14.31 1.91
C ILE A 275 7.14 14.11 2.72
N GLY A 276 6.05 14.81 2.37
CA GLY A 276 4.76 14.63 3.02
C GLY A 276 4.28 13.19 2.93
N GLN A 277 4.31 12.57 1.74
CA GLN A 277 3.92 11.17 1.54
C GLN A 277 4.81 10.20 2.34
N PHE A 278 6.10 10.47 2.45
CA PHE A 278 7.00 9.67 3.28
C PHE A 278 6.59 9.72 4.76
N CYS A 279 6.36 10.91 5.32
CA CYS A 279 5.90 11.08 6.70
C CYS A 279 4.55 10.37 6.96
N MET A 280 3.59 10.55 6.04
CA MET A 280 2.28 9.88 6.10
C MET A 280 2.42 8.36 6.06
N SER A 281 3.31 7.82 5.25
CA SER A 281 3.53 6.37 5.15
C SER A 281 4.14 5.78 6.42
N VAL A 282 5.08 6.50 7.07
CA VAL A 282 5.65 6.10 8.36
C VAL A 282 4.56 6.06 9.42
N ASN A 283 3.76 7.12 9.52
CA ASN A 283 2.64 7.19 10.46
C ASN A 283 1.61 6.08 10.24
N SER A 284 1.16 5.88 9.00
CA SER A 284 0.20 4.82 8.65
C SER A 284 0.72 3.43 9.02
N THR A 285 2.02 3.17 8.80
CA THR A 285 2.63 1.88 9.19
C THR A 285 2.61 1.68 10.70
N CYS A 286 2.93 2.72 11.48
CA CYS A 286 2.82 2.65 12.93
C CYS A 286 1.39 2.32 13.38
N LEU A 287 0.40 3.03 12.86
CA LEU A 287 -0.99 2.88 13.27
C LEU A 287 -1.59 1.53 12.84
N TYR A 288 -1.37 1.12 11.60
CA TYR A 288 -2.06 -0.04 11.04
C TYR A 288 -1.32 -1.37 11.18
N VAL A 289 -0.02 -1.34 11.47
CA VAL A 289 0.78 -2.57 11.60
C VAL A 289 1.21 -2.81 13.04
N TYR A 290 1.76 -1.78 13.69
CA TYR A 290 2.35 -1.98 15.02
C TYR A 290 1.35 -1.87 16.17
N ILE A 291 0.30 -1.04 16.07
CA ILE A 291 -0.71 -0.97 17.14
C ILE A 291 -1.46 -2.29 17.31
N PRO A 292 -2.03 -2.93 16.28
CA PRO A 292 -2.69 -4.23 16.45
C PRO A 292 -1.76 -5.32 16.97
N TYR A 293 -0.50 -5.30 16.54
CA TYR A 293 0.52 -6.22 17.02
C TYR A 293 0.80 -6.01 18.53
N TYR A 294 1.02 -4.75 18.94
CA TYR A 294 1.28 -4.38 20.33
C TYR A 294 0.09 -4.75 21.23
N MET A 295 -1.13 -4.46 20.81
CA MET A 295 -2.35 -4.81 21.54
C MET A 295 -2.44 -6.31 21.81
N GLN A 296 -2.18 -7.13 20.82
CA GLN A 296 -2.26 -8.58 20.96
C GLN A 296 -1.08 -9.15 21.77
N GLN A 297 0.13 -8.66 21.57
CA GLN A 297 1.35 -9.24 22.13
C GLN A 297 1.62 -8.79 23.57
N GLU A 298 1.45 -7.47 23.83
CA GLU A 298 1.80 -6.87 25.13
C GLU A 298 0.58 -6.68 26.04
N MET A 299 -0.58 -6.40 25.44
CA MET A 299 -1.81 -6.17 26.21
C MET A 299 -2.69 -7.42 26.32
N GLY A 300 -2.36 -8.50 25.62
CA GLY A 300 -3.11 -9.75 25.65
C GLY A 300 -4.52 -9.65 25.07
N THR A 301 -4.80 -8.63 24.24
CA THR A 301 -6.12 -8.48 23.61
C THR A 301 -6.33 -9.52 22.53
N THR A 302 -7.59 -9.82 22.24
CA THR A 302 -7.94 -10.74 21.17
C THR A 302 -7.72 -10.12 19.78
N ALA A 303 -7.63 -10.94 18.73
CA ALA A 303 -7.47 -10.45 17.35
C ALA A 303 -8.69 -9.62 16.91
N THR A 304 -9.91 -9.96 17.37
CA THR A 304 -11.12 -9.17 17.09
C THR A 304 -11.08 -7.80 17.77
N GLN A 305 -10.62 -7.72 19.03
CA GLN A 305 -10.48 -6.44 19.73
C GLN A 305 -9.42 -5.55 19.06
N ALA A 306 -8.28 -6.09 18.68
CA ALA A 306 -7.26 -5.37 17.95
C ALA A 306 -7.76 -4.92 16.55
N GLY A 307 -8.53 -5.77 15.88
CA GLY A 307 -9.21 -5.45 14.63
C GLY A 307 -10.25 -4.33 14.79
N ALA A 308 -11.05 -4.35 15.86
CA ALA A 308 -12.03 -3.31 16.17
C ALA A 308 -11.36 -1.95 16.41
N ALA A 309 -10.28 -1.91 17.19
CA ALA A 309 -9.51 -0.69 17.40
C ALA A 309 -8.96 -0.13 16.10
N THR A 310 -8.39 -0.97 15.24
CA THR A 310 -7.90 -0.58 13.92
C THR A 310 -9.03 -0.05 13.04
N SER A 311 -10.22 -0.65 13.11
CA SER A 311 -11.40 -0.21 12.35
C SER A 311 -11.88 1.16 12.79
N ILE A 312 -11.88 1.45 14.08
CA ILE A 312 -12.24 2.78 14.63
C ILE A 312 -11.24 3.83 14.15
N ILE A 313 -9.94 3.56 14.24
CA ILE A 313 -8.89 4.45 13.74
C ILE A 313 -9.10 4.72 12.24
N SER A 314 -9.38 3.68 11.46
CA SER A 314 -9.62 3.77 10.03
C SER A 314 -10.86 4.56 9.68
N PHE A 315 -11.93 4.38 10.43
CA PHE A 315 -13.17 5.14 10.26
C PHE A 315 -12.92 6.64 10.49
N MET A 316 -12.28 6.99 11.59
CA MET A 316 -11.95 8.38 11.92
C MET A 316 -11.05 9.00 10.85
N THR A 317 -9.97 8.33 10.44
CA THR A 317 -9.08 8.84 9.40
C THR A 317 -9.78 9.02 8.06
N THR A 318 -10.70 8.12 7.69
CA THR A 318 -11.47 8.22 6.44
C THR A 318 -12.45 9.39 6.49
N VAL A 319 -13.20 9.56 7.57
CA VAL A 319 -14.19 10.63 7.73
C VAL A 319 -13.50 12.01 7.77
N PHE A 320 -12.49 12.16 8.63
CA PHE A 320 -11.75 13.43 8.71
C PHE A 320 -11.00 13.74 7.41
N GLY A 321 -10.40 12.72 6.78
CA GLY A 321 -9.75 12.87 5.47
C GLY A 321 -10.73 13.35 4.39
N ALA A 322 -11.95 12.82 4.35
CA ALA A 322 -12.98 13.26 3.42
C ALA A 322 -13.42 14.71 3.69
N ILE A 323 -13.62 15.09 4.94
CA ILE A 323 -13.98 16.45 5.34
C ILE A 323 -12.88 17.43 4.93
N LEU A 324 -11.61 17.11 5.24
CA LEU A 324 -10.47 17.94 4.89
C LEU A 324 -10.30 18.06 3.38
N LEU A 325 -10.50 16.98 2.61
CA LEU A 325 -10.44 16.99 1.16
C LEU A 325 -11.50 17.96 0.57
N VAL A 326 -12.74 17.87 1.03
CA VAL A 326 -13.82 18.76 0.59
C VAL A 326 -13.52 20.22 0.97
N ALA A 327 -13.03 20.46 2.17
CA ALA A 327 -12.64 21.80 2.62
C ALA A 327 -11.48 22.37 1.80
N MET A 328 -10.46 21.54 1.50
CA MET A 328 -9.32 21.91 0.66
C MET A 328 -9.76 22.33 -0.76
N VAL A 329 -10.65 21.54 -1.37
CA VAL A 329 -11.18 21.83 -2.71
C VAL A 329 -11.98 23.11 -2.72
N LYS A 330 -12.79 23.37 -1.70
CA LYS A 330 -13.58 24.61 -1.60
C LYS A 330 -12.72 25.85 -1.32
N ALA A 331 -11.74 25.73 -0.43
CA ALA A 331 -10.92 26.87 -0.01
C ALA A 331 -9.78 27.20 -0.99
N GLN A 332 -9.44 26.30 -1.93
CA GLN A 332 -8.34 26.47 -2.90
C GLN A 332 -6.96 26.75 -2.24
N ARG A 333 -6.79 26.36 -0.96
CA ARG A 333 -5.58 26.60 -0.16
C ARG A 333 -4.90 25.28 0.21
N HIS A 334 -4.34 24.59 -0.78
CA HIS A 334 -3.79 23.25 -0.61
C HIS A 334 -2.67 23.15 0.44
N SER A 335 -1.78 24.15 0.52
CA SER A 335 -0.65 24.15 1.46
C SER A 335 -1.07 24.26 2.92
N VAL A 336 -2.11 25.04 3.22
CA VAL A 336 -2.60 25.21 4.60
C VAL A 336 -3.22 23.91 5.10
N PHE A 337 -4.04 23.26 4.28
CA PHE A 337 -4.68 22.00 4.66
C PHE A 337 -3.65 20.85 4.79
N GLY A 338 -2.64 20.82 3.91
CA GLY A 338 -1.51 19.88 4.07
C GLY A 338 -0.77 20.06 5.39
N LEU A 339 -0.51 21.31 5.81
CA LEU A 339 0.12 21.60 7.09
C LEU A 339 -0.75 21.15 8.27
N ILE A 340 -2.06 21.45 8.24
CA ILE A 340 -3.02 21.02 9.27
C ILE A 340 -3.01 19.50 9.42
N THR A 341 -2.98 18.75 8.32
CA THR A 341 -2.96 17.28 8.35
C THR A 341 -1.69 16.78 9.03
N VAL A 342 -0.52 17.26 8.62
CA VAL A 342 0.78 16.81 9.17
C VAL A 342 0.92 17.17 10.65
N VAL A 343 0.53 18.38 11.05
CA VAL A 343 0.57 18.81 12.45
C VAL A 343 -0.43 18.01 13.28
N GLY A 344 -1.65 17.81 12.78
CA GLY A 344 -2.67 17.00 13.45
C GLY A 344 -2.21 15.56 13.68
N GLU A 345 -1.58 14.93 12.70
CA GLU A 345 -1.00 13.58 12.85
C GLU A 345 0.14 13.54 13.86
N ALA A 346 1.04 14.52 13.84
CA ALA A 346 2.13 14.60 14.83
C ALA A 346 1.58 14.73 16.26
N ILE A 347 0.57 15.56 16.46
CA ILE A 347 -0.10 15.69 17.76
C ILE A 347 -0.76 14.38 18.17
N ALA A 348 -1.46 13.71 17.25
CA ALA A 348 -2.11 12.43 17.52
C ALA A 348 -1.10 11.35 17.94
N LEU A 349 0.05 11.26 17.28
CA LEU A 349 1.11 10.31 17.64
C LEU A 349 1.69 10.61 19.03
N VAL A 350 1.91 11.89 19.36
CA VAL A 350 2.39 12.28 20.69
C VAL A 350 1.34 11.91 21.75
N LEU A 351 0.07 12.19 21.51
CA LEU A 351 -1.01 11.80 22.43
C LEU A 351 -1.07 10.28 22.60
N ILE A 352 -1.02 9.52 21.51
CA ILE A 352 -0.97 8.06 21.57
C ILE A 352 0.23 7.59 22.41
N SER A 353 1.42 8.16 22.23
CA SER A 353 2.62 7.76 22.98
C SER A 353 2.52 8.06 24.48
N ILE A 354 1.80 9.11 24.86
CA ILE A 354 1.59 9.49 26.28
C ILE A 354 0.49 8.64 26.91
N PHE A 355 -0.60 8.37 26.19
CA PHE A 355 -1.78 7.70 26.71
C PHE A 355 -1.82 6.18 26.46
N ILE A 356 -0.96 5.63 25.62
CA ILE A 356 -0.79 4.18 25.50
C ILE A 356 -0.08 3.65 26.75
N SER A 357 -0.86 3.43 27.81
CA SER A 357 -0.46 2.62 28.95
C SER A 357 -1.34 1.37 29.01
N PRO A 358 -0.79 0.20 29.42
CA PRO A 358 -1.58 -1.04 29.52
C PRO A 358 -2.84 -0.88 30.37
N THR A 359 -2.81 -0.01 31.38
CA THR A 359 -3.93 0.22 32.29
C THR A 359 -5.03 1.12 31.71
N LEU A 360 -4.68 2.13 30.90
CA LEU A 360 -5.66 3.09 30.37
C LEU A 360 -6.41 2.54 29.15
N SER A 361 -5.72 1.78 28.31
CA SER A 361 -6.33 1.20 27.10
C SER A 361 -7.32 0.09 27.42
N VAL A 362 -7.09 -0.69 28.48
CA VAL A 362 -8.08 -1.66 29.00
C VAL A 362 -9.32 -0.92 29.48
N CYS A 363 -9.18 0.22 30.16
CA CYS A 363 -10.32 1.00 30.67
C CYS A 363 -11.19 1.58 29.54
N LEU A 364 -10.59 2.03 28.43
CA LEU A 364 -11.32 2.53 27.26
C LEU A 364 -12.04 1.41 26.48
N LEU A 365 -11.50 0.18 26.50
CA LEU A 365 -12.14 -0.99 25.91
C LEU A 365 -13.31 -1.51 26.78
N TYR A 366 -13.17 -1.47 28.11
CA TYR A 366 -14.23 -1.91 29.02
C TYR A 366 -15.43 -0.95 29.08
N THR A 367 -15.26 0.33 28.73
CA THR A 367 -16.42 1.24 28.60
C THR A 367 -17.28 0.95 27.38
N SER A 368 -16.80 0.16 26.40
CA SER A 368 -17.60 -0.31 25.26
C SER A 368 -18.40 -1.58 25.57
N ASP A 369 -17.99 -2.37 26.58
CA ASP A 369 -18.72 -3.59 26.97
C ASP A 369 -19.83 -3.31 28.04
N ALA A 370 -19.92 -2.06 28.52
CA ALA A 370 -20.93 -1.64 29.52
C ALA A 370 -22.07 -0.82 28.89
N ALA A 371 -22.16 -0.69 27.59
CA ALA A 371 -23.24 -0.09 26.82
C ALA A 371 -23.82 -1.09 25.84
#